data_82b9e0cd2cb715fde366cf0e4adb9bd5
#
_entry.id   82b9e0cd2cb715fde366cf0e4adb9bd5
#
_cell.length_a   1.000
_cell.length_b   1.000
_cell.length_c   1.000
_cell.angle_alpha   90.00
_cell.angle_beta   90.00
_cell.angle_gamma   90.00
#
_symmetry.space_group_name_H-M   'P 1'
#
loop_
_entity.id
_entity.type
_entity.pdbx_description
1 polymer ?
#
loop_
_entity_poly.entity_id
_entity_poly.type
_entity_poly.pdbx_seq_one_letter_code
_entity_poly.pdbx_strand_id
1 'polypeptide(L)'
;SLEVTKRTAKEMIAQGRTIYKRFNSIAKNVNIKIPVNPAMQPDEQCHFDGINAVKVLQSEGIPVNCTLVFTPEQALLAAKAGAVYISPFAGRIDDYIRSSAHIKFDKSDYFPEEGIEQNGVLLHDNGIVSGIDVVSQCVEIVTYYEYKSEIIAASLRNPRQVREAALAGAHIATVPFGVIAQMLRHEKTFEGMKKFTDDIVPEYEKLIG
;
A
#
# COMPACT_ATOMS: atom_id res chain seq x y z
N SER A 1 6.15 6.06 8.66
CA SER A 1 6.54 4.84 9.39
C SER A 1 8.05 4.67 9.38
N LEU A 2 8.63 4.14 10.46
CA LEU A 2 10.03 3.77 10.59
C LEU A 2 10.15 2.26 10.75
N GLU A 3 10.94 1.62 9.88
CA GLU A 3 11.01 0.17 9.77
C GLU A 3 12.04 -0.44 10.73
N VAL A 4 11.69 -1.56 11.38
CA VAL A 4 12.65 -2.37 12.12
C VAL A 4 13.51 -3.20 11.17
N THR A 5 14.73 -3.55 11.61
CA THR A 5 15.69 -4.35 10.82
C THR A 5 15.93 -5.74 11.42
N LYS A 6 15.30 -6.04 12.55
CA LYS A 6 15.40 -7.30 13.27
C LYS A 6 14.29 -8.26 12.85
N ARG A 7 14.45 -9.56 13.18
CA ARG A 7 13.57 -10.63 12.70
C ARG A 7 12.84 -11.40 13.79
N THR A 8 13.38 -11.47 15.00
CA THR A 8 12.65 -12.11 16.10
C THR A 8 11.69 -11.13 16.77
N ALA A 9 10.56 -11.60 17.28
CA ALA A 9 9.58 -10.75 17.98
C ALA A 9 10.24 -9.92 19.08
N LYS A 10 11.07 -10.56 19.92
CA LYS A 10 11.80 -9.90 21.01
C LYS A 10 12.66 -8.73 20.53
N GLU A 11 13.42 -8.93 19.47
CA GLU A 11 14.31 -7.90 18.93
C GLU A 11 13.53 -6.79 18.21
N MET A 12 12.49 -7.12 17.43
CA MET A 12 11.64 -6.14 16.75
C MET A 12 10.92 -5.25 17.77
N ILE A 13 10.40 -5.81 18.85
CA ILE A 13 9.78 -5.06 19.95
C ILE A 13 10.79 -4.11 20.59
N ALA A 14 11.98 -4.59 20.96
CA ALA A 14 13.01 -3.77 21.59
C ALA A 14 13.46 -2.62 20.66
N GLN A 15 13.64 -2.91 19.38
CA GLN A 15 14.01 -1.90 18.39
C GLN A 15 12.87 -0.92 18.15
N GLY A 16 11.64 -1.38 18.05
CA GLY A 16 10.44 -0.56 17.88
C GLY A 16 10.28 0.45 19.01
N ARG A 17 10.40 0.01 20.27
CA ARG A 17 10.39 0.89 21.45
C ARG A 17 11.48 1.97 21.37
N THR A 18 12.70 1.58 20.98
CA THR A 18 13.84 2.49 20.86
C THR A 18 13.59 3.55 19.78
N ILE A 19 13.13 3.14 18.60
CA ILE A 19 12.80 4.02 17.48
C ILE A 19 11.69 4.99 17.90
N TYR A 20 10.61 4.46 18.47
CA TYR A 20 9.48 5.27 18.90
C TYR A 20 9.88 6.31 19.94
N LYS A 21 10.56 5.90 20.99
CA LYS A 21 11.06 6.83 22.03
C LYS A 21 11.93 7.94 21.46
N ARG A 22 12.81 7.60 20.52
CA ARG A 22 13.76 8.56 19.95
C ARG A 22 13.10 9.59 19.03
N PHE A 23 12.18 9.17 18.19
CA PHE A 23 11.68 10.01 17.09
C PHE A 23 10.26 10.56 17.32
N ASN A 24 9.43 9.92 18.14
CA ASN A 24 8.05 10.36 18.34
C ASN A 24 7.95 11.69 19.11
N SER A 25 8.98 12.04 19.89
CA SER A 25 9.05 13.33 20.60
C SER A 25 9.07 14.53 19.66
N ILE A 26 9.53 14.35 18.40
CA ILE A 26 9.70 15.43 17.42
C ILE A 26 8.35 15.86 16.84
N ALA A 27 7.56 14.91 16.29
CA ALA A 27 6.34 15.22 15.55
C ALA A 27 5.10 14.46 16.04
N LYS A 28 5.23 13.57 17.00
CA LYS A 28 4.17 12.75 17.62
C LYS A 28 3.34 11.93 16.61
N ASN A 29 3.95 11.55 15.48
CA ASN A 29 3.31 10.82 14.40
C ASN A 29 4.10 9.59 13.94
N VAL A 30 4.97 9.04 14.77
CA VAL A 30 5.79 7.88 14.43
C VAL A 30 4.98 6.60 14.53
N ASN A 31 4.95 5.83 13.45
CA ASN A 31 4.46 4.46 13.40
C ASN A 31 5.65 3.52 13.17
N ILE A 32 5.67 2.39 13.88
CA ILE A 32 6.72 1.38 13.69
C ILE A 32 6.28 0.43 12.59
N LYS A 33 7.14 0.24 11.59
CA LYS A 33 6.85 -0.64 10.46
C LYS A 33 7.40 -2.03 10.73
N ILE A 34 6.51 -3.04 10.81
CA ILE A 34 6.79 -4.43 11.16
C ILE A 34 6.37 -5.34 10.00
N PRO A 35 7.23 -6.23 9.50
CA PRO A 35 6.82 -7.24 8.51
C PRO A 35 5.81 -8.21 9.13
N VAL A 36 4.76 -8.56 8.38
CA VAL A 36 3.73 -9.50 8.84
C VAL A 36 4.33 -10.87 9.20
N ASN A 37 5.28 -11.32 8.41
CA ASN A 37 6.05 -12.54 8.60
C ASN A 37 7.54 -12.25 8.31
N PRO A 38 8.43 -12.30 9.31
CA PRO A 38 9.86 -12.01 9.15
C PRO A 38 10.70 -13.22 8.69
N ALA A 39 10.09 -14.39 8.45
CA ALA A 39 10.79 -15.56 7.96
C ALA A 39 11.34 -15.32 6.54
N MET A 40 12.56 -15.76 6.28
CA MET A 40 13.19 -15.72 4.96
C MET A 40 13.11 -17.05 4.23
N GLN A 41 12.83 -18.13 4.97
CA GLN A 41 12.67 -19.48 4.45
C GLN A 41 11.42 -20.14 5.08
N PRO A 42 10.75 -21.04 4.34
CA PRO A 42 9.51 -21.67 4.81
C PRO A 42 9.65 -22.52 6.09
N ASP A 43 10.85 -23.03 6.39
CA ASP A 43 11.15 -23.88 7.54
C ASP A 43 11.62 -23.14 8.79
N GLU A 44 11.77 -21.80 8.72
CA GLU A 44 12.11 -21.00 9.90
C GLU A 44 10.95 -20.94 10.91
N GLN A 45 11.29 -20.82 12.20
CA GLN A 45 10.31 -20.86 13.30
C GLN A 45 9.74 -19.47 13.68
N CYS A 46 10.12 -18.40 12.96
CA CYS A 46 9.75 -17.04 13.29
C CYS A 46 8.52 -16.49 12.54
N HIS A 47 7.71 -17.36 11.93
CA HIS A 47 6.57 -16.93 11.10
C HIS A 47 5.56 -16.03 11.81
N PHE A 48 5.33 -16.22 13.11
CA PHE A 48 4.40 -15.43 13.91
C PHE A 48 5.06 -14.24 14.60
N ASP A 49 6.36 -14.07 14.49
CA ASP A 49 7.10 -13.06 15.24
C ASP A 49 6.68 -11.63 14.85
N GLY A 50 6.32 -11.39 13.59
CA GLY A 50 5.77 -10.12 13.14
C GLY A 50 4.45 -9.79 13.84
N ILE A 51 3.49 -10.70 13.79
CA ILE A 51 2.18 -10.53 14.43
C ILE A 51 2.31 -10.37 15.95
N ASN A 52 3.21 -11.15 16.59
CA ASN A 52 3.49 -11.01 18.02
C ASN A 52 4.07 -9.63 18.36
N ALA A 53 4.99 -9.13 17.54
CA ALA A 53 5.57 -7.79 17.71
C ALA A 53 4.51 -6.69 17.53
N VAL A 54 3.63 -6.80 16.52
CA VAL A 54 2.48 -5.89 16.33
C VAL A 54 1.64 -5.86 17.61
N LYS A 55 1.20 -7.01 18.09
CA LYS A 55 0.32 -7.11 19.27
C LYS A 55 0.94 -6.48 20.51
N VAL A 56 2.21 -6.74 20.79
CA VAL A 56 2.90 -6.21 21.97
C VAL A 56 3.07 -4.69 21.88
N LEU A 57 3.58 -4.17 20.74
CA LEU A 57 3.77 -2.72 20.56
C LEU A 57 2.44 -1.98 20.65
N GLN A 58 1.38 -2.49 20.06
CA GLN A 58 0.04 -1.91 20.16
C GLN A 58 -0.49 -1.88 21.59
N SER A 59 -0.29 -2.95 22.39
CA SER A 59 -0.69 -2.97 23.78
C SER A 59 0.03 -1.93 24.66
N GLU A 60 1.17 -1.42 24.19
CA GLU A 60 1.98 -0.37 24.81
C GLU A 60 1.66 1.04 24.27
N GLY A 61 0.66 1.16 23.39
CA GLY A 61 0.30 2.44 22.75
C GLY A 61 1.29 2.91 21.67
N ILE A 62 2.13 2.01 21.17
CA ILE A 62 3.05 2.28 20.05
C ILE A 62 2.37 1.85 18.74
N PRO A 63 1.98 2.80 17.87
CA PRO A 63 1.23 2.48 16.66
C PRO A 63 2.12 1.75 15.64
N VAL A 64 1.54 0.73 15.00
CA VAL A 64 2.25 -0.14 14.05
C VAL A 64 1.62 -0.09 12.66
N ASN A 65 2.49 0.01 11.65
CA ASN A 65 2.19 -0.30 10.27
C ASN A 65 2.68 -1.72 9.95
N CYS A 66 1.75 -2.67 9.81
CA CYS A 66 2.07 -4.03 9.40
C CYS A 66 2.31 -4.08 7.89
N THR A 67 3.49 -4.51 7.48
CA THR A 67 3.93 -4.44 6.07
C THR A 67 4.26 -5.80 5.47
N LEU A 68 4.58 -5.81 4.17
CA LEU A 68 4.80 -7.03 3.38
C LEU A 68 3.58 -7.96 3.44
N VAL A 69 2.41 -7.37 3.32
CA VAL A 69 1.14 -8.09 3.23
C VAL A 69 0.88 -8.41 1.76
N PHE A 70 0.63 -9.69 1.48
CA PHE A 70 0.40 -10.22 0.14
C PHE A 70 -0.89 -11.02 0.04
N THR A 71 -1.55 -11.30 1.17
CA THR A 71 -2.83 -12.00 1.20
C THR A 71 -3.83 -11.33 2.15
N PRO A 72 -5.15 -11.48 1.90
CA PRO A 72 -6.18 -10.97 2.81
C PRO A 72 -6.13 -11.60 4.21
N GLU A 73 -5.70 -12.87 4.32
CA GLU A 73 -5.53 -13.56 5.60
C GLU A 73 -4.42 -12.93 6.44
N GLN A 74 -3.33 -12.50 5.81
CA GLN A 74 -2.27 -11.76 6.50
C GLN A 74 -2.80 -10.41 7.03
N ALA A 75 -3.63 -9.73 6.24
CA ALA A 75 -4.28 -8.48 6.67
C ALA A 75 -5.23 -8.70 7.86
N LEU A 76 -6.02 -9.77 7.82
CA LEU A 76 -6.90 -10.15 8.92
C LEU A 76 -6.12 -10.40 10.22
N LEU A 77 -5.01 -11.14 10.16
CA LEU A 77 -4.15 -11.39 11.33
C LEU A 77 -3.54 -10.08 11.87
N ALA A 78 -3.09 -9.21 10.98
CA ALA A 78 -2.55 -7.90 11.36
C ALA A 78 -3.62 -7.00 12.03
N ALA A 79 -4.84 -6.97 11.49
CA ALA A 79 -5.98 -6.24 12.07
C ALA A 79 -6.34 -6.78 13.46
N LYS A 80 -6.42 -8.10 13.62
CA LYS A 80 -6.69 -8.75 14.93
C LYS A 80 -5.57 -8.51 15.95
N ALA A 81 -4.32 -8.35 15.51
CA ALA A 81 -3.21 -7.95 16.37
C ALA A 81 -3.24 -6.47 16.76
N GLY A 82 -4.10 -5.67 16.12
CA GLY A 82 -4.32 -4.25 16.41
C GLY A 82 -3.46 -3.30 15.57
N ALA A 83 -2.91 -3.72 14.44
CA ALA A 83 -2.17 -2.82 13.54
C ALA A 83 -3.01 -1.60 13.18
N VAL A 84 -2.45 -0.39 13.32
CA VAL A 84 -3.11 0.85 12.89
C VAL A 84 -3.16 0.93 11.38
N TYR A 85 -2.06 0.56 10.74
CA TYR A 85 -1.95 0.49 9.28
C TYR A 85 -1.58 -0.92 8.82
N ILE A 86 -2.12 -1.31 7.68
CA ILE A 86 -1.84 -2.59 7.01
C ILE A 86 -1.49 -2.26 5.57
N SER A 87 -0.33 -2.72 5.11
CA SER A 87 0.21 -2.35 3.80
C SER A 87 0.25 -3.54 2.84
N PRO A 88 -0.83 -3.85 2.08
CA PRO A 88 -0.79 -4.78 0.95
C PRO A 88 0.05 -4.21 -0.20
N PHE A 89 0.85 -5.08 -0.84
CA PHE A 89 1.81 -4.71 -1.89
C PHE A 89 1.27 -5.04 -3.27
N ALA A 90 0.35 -4.22 -3.79
CA ALA A 90 -0.36 -4.45 -5.05
C ALA A 90 0.57 -4.77 -6.23
N GLY A 91 1.49 -3.88 -6.58
CA GLY A 91 2.34 -4.10 -7.76
C GLY A 91 3.29 -5.28 -7.66
N ARG A 92 3.59 -5.79 -6.45
CA ARG A 92 4.39 -7.02 -6.31
C ARG A 92 3.55 -8.29 -6.52
N ILE A 93 2.27 -8.27 -6.21
CA ILE A 93 1.33 -9.35 -6.57
C ILE A 93 1.20 -9.42 -8.09
N ASP A 94 1.04 -8.28 -8.78
CA ASP A 94 0.99 -8.22 -10.23
C ASP A 94 2.25 -8.82 -10.86
N ASP A 95 3.44 -8.48 -10.32
CA ASP A 95 4.71 -9.06 -10.77
C ASP A 95 4.75 -10.58 -10.56
N TYR A 96 4.29 -11.03 -9.39
CA TYR A 96 4.29 -12.45 -9.03
C TYR A 96 3.39 -13.26 -9.97
N ILE A 97 2.16 -12.81 -10.23
CA ILE A 97 1.21 -13.48 -11.12
C ILE A 97 1.81 -13.58 -12.54
N ARG A 98 2.36 -12.46 -13.07
CA ARG A 98 3.03 -12.48 -14.39
C ARG A 98 4.22 -13.41 -14.43
N SER A 99 5.08 -13.36 -13.42
CA SER A 99 6.30 -14.18 -13.36
C SER A 99 5.98 -15.66 -13.27
N SER A 100 4.97 -16.05 -12.50
CA SER A 100 4.51 -17.44 -12.36
C SER A 100 3.96 -17.99 -13.67
N ALA A 101 3.39 -17.14 -14.52
CA ALA A 101 2.90 -17.48 -15.86
C ALA A 101 3.94 -17.26 -16.97
N HIS A 102 5.19 -16.94 -16.62
CA HIS A 102 6.27 -16.66 -17.57
C HIS A 102 5.98 -15.51 -18.54
N ILE A 103 5.13 -14.56 -18.17
CA ILE A 103 4.83 -13.35 -18.95
C ILE A 103 5.97 -12.35 -18.78
N LYS A 104 6.51 -11.83 -19.88
CA LYS A 104 7.47 -10.73 -19.86
C LYS A 104 6.75 -9.41 -19.62
N PHE A 105 7.29 -8.56 -18.76
CA PHE A 105 6.72 -7.26 -18.44
C PHE A 105 7.78 -6.29 -17.93
N ASP A 106 7.47 -5.00 -18.04
CA ASP A 106 8.13 -3.94 -17.29
C ASP A 106 7.35 -3.59 -16.04
N LYS A 107 8.04 -3.15 -14.98
CA LYS A 107 7.38 -2.83 -13.69
C LYS A 107 6.35 -1.71 -13.78
N SER A 108 6.42 -0.86 -14.80
CA SER A 108 5.46 0.21 -15.09
C SER A 108 4.25 -0.25 -15.87
N ASP A 109 4.27 -1.47 -16.43
CA ASP A 109 3.16 -2.00 -17.21
C ASP A 109 1.91 -2.12 -16.36
N TYR A 110 0.82 -1.65 -16.92
CA TYR A 110 -0.48 -1.78 -16.28
C TYR A 110 -0.89 -3.25 -16.14
N PHE A 111 -1.41 -3.60 -14.96
CA PHE A 111 -2.02 -4.89 -14.68
C PHE A 111 -3.52 -4.66 -14.42
N PRO A 112 -4.43 -5.31 -15.16
CA PRO A 112 -5.87 -5.15 -14.96
C PRO A 112 -6.33 -5.61 -13.56
N GLU A 113 -7.26 -4.85 -12.95
CA GLU A 113 -7.81 -5.22 -11.63
C GLU A 113 -8.57 -6.55 -11.69
N GLU A 114 -9.21 -6.83 -12.83
CA GLU A 114 -9.92 -8.07 -13.12
C GLU A 114 -9.01 -9.27 -13.40
N GLY A 115 -7.69 -9.08 -13.43
CA GLY A 115 -6.70 -10.11 -13.72
C GLY A 115 -6.40 -10.26 -15.20
N ILE A 116 -5.57 -11.26 -15.53
CA ILE A 116 -5.15 -11.60 -16.88
C ILE A 116 -5.52 -13.06 -17.18
N GLU A 117 -6.06 -13.31 -18.36
CA GLU A 117 -6.26 -14.67 -18.86
C GLU A 117 -5.09 -15.12 -19.74
N GLN A 118 -4.69 -16.37 -19.59
CA GLN A 118 -3.75 -17.04 -20.48
C GLN A 118 -4.31 -18.41 -20.88
N ASN A 119 -4.43 -18.65 -22.18
CA ASN A 119 -5.02 -19.90 -22.72
C ASN A 119 -6.43 -20.22 -22.19
N GLY A 120 -7.25 -19.17 -21.95
CA GLY A 120 -8.62 -19.33 -21.44
C GLY A 120 -8.70 -19.62 -19.92
N VAL A 121 -7.59 -19.45 -19.18
CA VAL A 121 -7.53 -19.61 -17.74
C VAL A 121 -7.14 -18.28 -17.09
N LEU A 122 -7.98 -17.81 -16.15
CA LEU A 122 -7.67 -16.64 -15.34
C LEU A 122 -6.50 -16.95 -14.41
N LEU A 123 -5.45 -16.15 -14.51
CA LEU A 123 -4.27 -16.29 -13.65
C LEU A 123 -4.57 -15.76 -12.26
N HIS A 124 -4.12 -16.48 -11.24
CA HIS A 124 -4.34 -16.08 -9.86
C HIS A 124 -3.27 -16.64 -8.91
N ASP A 125 -3.13 -16.03 -7.75
CA ASP A 125 -2.42 -16.54 -6.60
C ASP A 125 -3.42 -16.86 -5.49
N ASN A 126 -3.73 -18.14 -5.31
CA ASN A 126 -4.71 -18.58 -4.29
C ASN A 126 -6.05 -17.81 -4.32
N GLY A 127 -6.57 -17.55 -5.51
CA GLY A 127 -7.83 -16.83 -5.72
C GLY A 127 -7.68 -15.31 -5.88
N ILE A 128 -6.53 -14.74 -5.63
CA ILE A 128 -6.21 -13.33 -5.85
C ILE A 128 -5.83 -13.15 -7.32
N VAL A 129 -6.57 -12.34 -8.05
CA VAL A 129 -6.40 -12.16 -9.49
C VAL A 129 -5.55 -10.95 -9.86
N SER A 130 -5.35 -10.00 -8.95
CA SER A 130 -4.51 -8.81 -9.16
C SER A 130 -4.06 -8.17 -7.85
N GLY A 131 -3.11 -7.23 -7.94
CA GLY A 131 -2.71 -6.42 -6.79
C GLY A 131 -3.82 -5.49 -6.28
N ILE A 132 -4.72 -5.04 -7.14
CA ILE A 132 -5.89 -4.26 -6.72
C ILE A 132 -6.92 -5.15 -6.04
N ASP A 133 -7.10 -6.39 -6.51
CA ASP A 133 -7.97 -7.36 -5.87
C ASP A 133 -7.53 -7.65 -4.42
N VAL A 134 -6.24 -7.86 -4.14
CA VAL A 134 -5.77 -8.03 -2.76
C VAL A 134 -6.03 -6.79 -1.90
N VAL A 135 -5.92 -5.58 -2.46
CA VAL A 135 -6.24 -4.34 -1.73
C VAL A 135 -7.72 -4.29 -1.40
N SER A 136 -8.59 -4.59 -2.39
CA SER A 136 -10.05 -4.62 -2.24
C SER A 136 -10.47 -5.60 -1.15
N GLN A 137 -10.01 -6.84 -1.19
CA GLN A 137 -10.32 -7.86 -0.18
C GLN A 137 -9.83 -7.46 1.22
N CYS A 138 -8.65 -6.82 1.33
CA CYS A 138 -8.17 -6.28 2.62
C CYS A 138 -9.10 -5.18 3.15
N VAL A 139 -9.56 -4.26 2.28
CA VAL A 139 -10.52 -3.20 2.65
C VAL A 139 -11.85 -3.80 3.09
N GLU A 140 -12.38 -4.75 2.35
CA GLU A 140 -13.64 -5.44 2.69
C GLU A 140 -13.57 -6.10 4.06
N ILE A 141 -12.48 -6.81 4.38
CA ILE A 141 -12.29 -7.46 5.69
C ILE A 141 -12.28 -6.44 6.81
N VAL A 142 -11.48 -5.37 6.71
CA VAL A 142 -11.40 -4.39 7.79
C VAL A 142 -12.71 -3.64 7.98
N THR A 143 -13.43 -3.38 6.90
CA THR A 143 -14.74 -2.72 6.91
C THR A 143 -15.83 -3.62 7.48
N TYR A 144 -15.91 -4.88 7.01
CA TYR A 144 -16.94 -5.84 7.43
C TYR A 144 -16.89 -6.15 8.93
N TYR A 145 -15.68 -6.26 9.48
CA TYR A 145 -15.47 -6.53 10.91
C TYR A 145 -15.28 -5.26 11.75
N GLU A 146 -15.45 -4.08 11.16
CA GLU A 146 -15.32 -2.78 11.82
C GLU A 146 -13.96 -2.61 12.55
N TYR A 147 -12.88 -3.18 11.97
CA TYR A 147 -11.54 -2.94 12.49
C TYR A 147 -11.14 -1.48 12.27
N LYS A 148 -10.42 -0.92 13.24
CA LYS A 148 -9.90 0.46 13.16
C LYS A 148 -8.64 0.59 12.32
N SER A 149 -8.20 -0.50 11.72
CA SER A 149 -7.04 -0.54 10.85
C SER A 149 -7.33 0.16 9.53
N GLU A 150 -6.37 0.96 9.05
CA GLU A 150 -6.43 1.59 7.73
C GLU A 150 -5.55 0.84 6.73
N ILE A 151 -6.05 0.63 5.53
CA ILE A 151 -5.32 -0.05 4.45
C ILE A 151 -4.49 0.97 3.67
N ILE A 152 -3.19 0.70 3.57
CA ILE A 152 -2.24 1.45 2.74
C ILE A 152 -1.95 0.65 1.48
N ALA A 153 -2.52 1.04 0.35
CA ALA A 153 -2.16 0.46 -0.94
C ALA A 153 -0.69 0.80 -1.26
N ALA A 154 0.16 -0.21 -1.26
CA ALA A 154 1.60 -0.05 -1.45
C ALA A 154 2.08 -0.60 -2.80
N SER A 155 3.25 -0.13 -3.25
CA SER A 155 3.87 -0.57 -4.51
C SER A 155 3.05 -0.21 -5.76
N LEU A 156 2.33 0.92 -5.74
CA LEU A 156 1.61 1.45 -6.90
C LEU A 156 2.60 2.05 -7.90
N ARG A 157 2.39 1.82 -9.20
CA ARG A 157 3.40 2.10 -10.23
C ARG A 157 2.94 2.99 -11.37
N ASN A 158 1.64 3.19 -11.51
CA ASN A 158 1.06 4.05 -12.55
C ASN A 158 -0.22 4.72 -12.06
N PRO A 159 -0.68 5.81 -12.72
CA PRO A 159 -1.86 6.57 -12.32
C PRO A 159 -3.14 5.74 -12.29
N ARG A 160 -3.26 4.73 -13.16
CA ARG A 160 -4.45 3.88 -13.22
C ARG A 160 -4.56 3.00 -11.97
N GLN A 161 -3.47 2.38 -11.53
CA GLN A 161 -3.44 1.64 -10.26
C GLN A 161 -3.78 2.52 -9.06
N VAL A 162 -3.34 3.79 -9.04
CA VAL A 162 -3.70 4.74 -7.96
C VAL A 162 -5.20 4.97 -7.92
N ARG A 163 -5.83 5.19 -9.10
CA ARG A 163 -7.29 5.36 -9.21
C ARG A 163 -8.03 4.10 -8.76
N GLU A 164 -7.61 2.93 -9.22
CA GLU A 164 -8.23 1.64 -8.88
C GLU A 164 -8.09 1.35 -7.38
N ALA A 165 -6.94 1.59 -6.77
CA ALA A 165 -6.77 1.48 -5.32
C ALA A 165 -7.69 2.43 -4.54
N ALA A 166 -7.91 3.66 -5.04
CA ALA A 166 -8.85 4.59 -4.44
C ALA A 166 -10.32 4.11 -4.58
N LEU A 167 -10.68 3.56 -5.75
CA LEU A 167 -12.01 2.99 -5.98
C LEU A 167 -12.27 1.72 -5.15
N ALA A 168 -11.22 0.90 -4.91
CA ALA A 168 -11.26 -0.23 -4.00
C ALA A 168 -11.40 0.20 -2.52
N GLY A 169 -11.37 1.50 -2.22
CA GLY A 169 -11.55 2.03 -0.86
C GLY A 169 -10.29 2.01 0.01
N ALA A 170 -9.09 1.92 -0.58
CA ALA A 170 -7.85 2.08 0.18
C ALA A 170 -7.82 3.44 0.88
N HIS A 171 -7.50 3.44 2.18
CA HIS A 171 -7.50 4.65 2.99
C HIS A 171 -6.31 5.56 2.66
N ILE A 172 -5.19 4.95 2.31
CA ILE A 172 -3.91 5.61 2.01
C ILE A 172 -3.26 4.91 0.82
N ALA A 173 -2.48 5.66 0.03
CA ALA A 173 -1.65 5.11 -1.03
C ALA A 173 -0.21 5.60 -0.91
N THR A 174 0.76 4.69 -1.10
CA THR A 174 2.17 5.08 -1.27
C THR A 174 2.46 5.18 -2.76
N VAL A 175 2.69 6.40 -3.23
CA VAL A 175 2.80 6.69 -4.66
C VAL A 175 4.15 7.34 -4.96
N PRO A 176 4.96 6.82 -5.91
CA PRO A 176 6.18 7.48 -6.36
C PRO A 176 5.89 8.86 -6.94
N PHE A 177 6.77 9.84 -6.69
CA PHE A 177 6.59 11.20 -7.16
C PHE A 177 6.36 11.28 -8.69
N GLY A 178 7.09 10.49 -9.49
CA GLY A 178 6.90 10.43 -10.93
C GLY A 178 5.48 10.02 -11.35
N VAL A 179 4.84 9.13 -10.59
CA VAL A 179 3.45 8.73 -10.81
C VAL A 179 2.50 9.86 -10.45
N ILE A 180 2.74 10.57 -9.33
CA ILE A 180 1.95 11.75 -8.95
C ILE A 180 2.02 12.83 -10.05
N ALA A 181 3.21 13.09 -10.57
CA ALA A 181 3.37 14.04 -11.67
C ALA A 181 2.60 13.61 -12.94
N GLN A 182 2.52 12.31 -13.23
CA GLN A 182 1.72 11.79 -14.35
C GLN A 182 0.21 11.96 -14.13
N MET A 183 -0.28 11.85 -12.88
CA MET A 183 -1.71 12.00 -12.57
C MET A 183 -2.28 13.38 -12.93
N LEU A 184 -1.43 14.40 -13.00
CA LEU A 184 -1.82 15.76 -13.38
C LEU A 184 -1.83 16.00 -14.89
N ARG A 185 -1.30 15.09 -15.71
CA ARG A 185 -1.13 15.29 -17.15
C ARG A 185 -2.32 14.77 -17.93
N HIS A 186 -2.95 15.65 -18.69
CA HIS A 186 -3.97 15.28 -19.66
C HIS A 186 -4.03 16.32 -20.77
N GLU A 187 -4.08 15.89 -22.04
CA GLU A 187 -4.10 16.81 -23.20
C GLU A 187 -5.23 17.85 -23.11
N LYS A 188 -6.42 17.43 -22.69
CA LYS A 188 -7.55 18.36 -22.52
C LYS A 188 -7.35 19.40 -21.42
N THR A 189 -6.52 19.10 -20.42
CA THR A 189 -6.14 20.09 -19.40
C THR A 189 -5.22 21.15 -20.02
N PHE A 190 -4.26 20.74 -20.85
CA PHE A 190 -3.36 21.67 -21.52
C PHE A 190 -4.08 22.53 -22.56
N GLU A 191 -4.94 21.93 -23.38
CA GLU A 191 -5.81 22.66 -24.33
C GLU A 191 -6.72 23.67 -23.60
N GLY A 192 -7.34 23.22 -22.49
CA GLY A 192 -8.22 24.07 -21.67
C GLY A 192 -7.48 25.26 -21.07
N MET A 193 -6.26 25.04 -20.52
CA MET A 193 -5.44 26.12 -20.00
C MET A 193 -5.06 27.14 -21.07
N LYS A 194 -4.67 26.64 -22.26
CA LYS A 194 -4.36 27.51 -23.37
C LYS A 194 -5.58 28.38 -23.75
N LYS A 195 -6.75 27.76 -23.91
CA LYS A 195 -7.99 28.45 -24.21
C LYS A 195 -8.36 29.48 -23.13
N PHE A 196 -8.26 29.12 -21.84
CA PHE A 196 -8.54 30.08 -20.77
C PHE A 196 -7.60 31.28 -20.81
N THR A 197 -6.32 31.07 -21.16
CA THR A 197 -5.36 32.17 -21.31
C THR A 197 -5.67 33.03 -22.52
N ASP A 198 -6.03 32.43 -23.65
CA ASP A 198 -6.35 33.12 -24.89
C ASP A 198 -7.68 33.93 -24.77
N ASP A 199 -8.61 33.48 -23.93
CA ASP A 199 -9.92 34.12 -23.70
C ASP A 199 -9.88 35.27 -22.64
N ILE A 200 -8.72 35.54 -22.01
CA ILE A 200 -8.55 36.60 -21.03
C ILE A 200 -8.70 37.98 -21.76
N VAL A 201 -9.66 38.78 -21.29
CA VAL A 201 -9.83 40.13 -21.81
C VAL A 201 -8.97 41.13 -21.03
N PRO A 202 -8.44 42.20 -21.68
CA PRO A 202 -7.54 43.18 -21.05
C PRO A 202 -8.13 43.89 -19.83
N GLU A 203 -9.45 44.04 -19.80
CA GLU A 203 -10.17 44.64 -18.68
C GLU A 203 -10.09 43.77 -17.42
N TYR A 204 -10.14 42.43 -17.58
CA TYR A 204 -10.04 41.50 -16.48
C TYR A 204 -8.61 41.46 -15.92
N GLU A 205 -7.59 41.45 -16.77
CA GLU A 205 -6.19 41.54 -16.33
C GLU A 205 -5.91 42.76 -15.47
N LYS A 206 -6.50 43.93 -15.81
CA LYS A 206 -6.35 45.17 -15.02
C LYS A 206 -7.03 45.13 -13.67
N LEU A 207 -8.01 44.21 -13.46
CA LEU A 207 -8.73 44.07 -12.18
C LEU A 207 -8.00 43.19 -11.20
N ILE A 208 -7.20 42.21 -11.68
CA ILE A 208 -6.57 41.20 -10.86
C ILE A 208 -5.04 41.33 -10.80
N GLY A 209 -4.40 42.11 -11.67
CA GLY A 209 -2.97 42.38 -11.72
C GLY A 209 -2.56 43.46 -10.79
#